data_41bf5783a23547ee6090a838e4e5410a
#
_entry.id   41bf5783a23547ee6090a838e4e5410a
#
_cell.length_a   1.000
_cell.length_b   1.000
_cell.length_c   1.000
_cell.angle_alpha   90.00
_cell.angle_beta   90.00
_cell.angle_gamma   90.00
#
_symmetry.space_group_name_H-M   'P 1'
#
loop_
_entity.id
_entity.type
_entity.pdbx_description
1 polymer ?
#
loop_
_entity_poly.entity_id
_entity_poly.type
_entity_poly.pdbx_seq_one_letter_code
_entity_poly.pdbx_strand_id
1 'polypeptide(L)'
;NQYPKASFLLGIDTYDILYHKALTNPASNQVEENIWVNFYNSGLYISNNAPLQKYNKSKLVVGVENLPYKPFFEPILKNYMIDLGGTMSTKTTQQERSVFTDKDGTKIAPVICYESVYGEYVTGYAKNKADFLAIMTNDAWWNETQGHLQHLSLARLRAIETRKDIARSANTGISAFINQKGEITQKTKYNQKTSLIGKVSLNQKETFYVQHGDYIARIALFLAAVLLLVAFTKRKPIIG
;
A
#
# COMPACT_ATOMS: atom_id res chain seq x y z
N ASN A 1 -14.75 18.28 -22.94
CA ASN A 1 -13.55 18.11 -22.11
C ASN A 1 -12.75 19.40 -22.05
N GLN A 2 -12.76 20.07 -20.89
CA GLN A 2 -12.04 21.33 -20.67
C GLN A 2 -10.51 21.12 -20.62
N TYR A 3 -10.06 19.89 -20.27
CA TYR A 3 -8.65 19.53 -20.14
C TYR A 3 -8.34 18.20 -20.83
N PRO A 4 -8.26 18.15 -22.17
CA PRO A 4 -8.14 16.89 -22.92
C PRO A 4 -6.79 16.17 -22.74
N LYS A 5 -5.79 16.85 -22.19
CA LYS A 5 -4.46 16.29 -21.91
C LYS A 5 -4.27 15.86 -20.46
N ALA A 6 -5.23 16.18 -19.58
CA ALA A 6 -5.13 15.81 -18.17
C ALA A 6 -5.59 14.37 -17.93
N SER A 7 -4.87 13.69 -17.08
CA SER A 7 -5.27 12.40 -16.48
C SER A 7 -5.44 12.58 -14.98
N PHE A 8 -6.32 11.79 -14.36
CA PHE A 8 -6.61 11.86 -12.94
C PHE A 8 -6.31 10.54 -12.29
N LEU A 9 -5.61 10.57 -11.17
CA LEU A 9 -5.42 9.44 -10.28
C LEU A 9 -6.09 9.74 -8.95
N LEU A 10 -7.07 8.93 -8.57
CA LEU A 10 -7.92 9.15 -7.41
C LEU A 10 -7.91 7.93 -6.49
N GLY A 11 -7.81 8.15 -5.18
CA GLY A 11 -8.11 7.15 -4.15
C GLY A 11 -9.59 7.21 -3.78
N ILE A 12 -10.27 6.06 -3.78
CA ILE A 12 -11.70 5.96 -3.52
C ILE A 12 -12.06 4.58 -2.95
N ASP A 13 -13.12 4.51 -2.15
CA ASP A 13 -13.75 3.24 -1.82
C ASP A 13 -14.68 2.79 -2.95
N THR A 14 -14.57 1.51 -3.32
CA THR A 14 -15.44 0.87 -4.31
C THR A 14 -16.05 -0.40 -3.75
N TYR A 15 -17.08 -0.92 -4.38
CA TYR A 15 -17.70 -2.18 -3.99
C TYR A 15 -18.23 -2.95 -5.20
N ASP A 16 -18.31 -4.27 -5.03
CA ASP A 16 -18.96 -5.18 -5.98
C ASP A 16 -20.10 -5.90 -5.25
N ILE A 17 -21.29 -5.96 -5.85
CA ILE A 17 -22.46 -6.70 -5.33
C ILE A 17 -22.47 -8.08 -5.94
N LEU A 18 -22.62 -9.10 -5.09
CA LEU A 18 -22.61 -10.51 -5.46
C LEU A 18 -24.00 -11.12 -5.09
N TYR A 19 -24.67 -11.67 -6.08
CA TYR A 19 -26.01 -12.27 -5.92
C TYR A 19 -25.97 -13.79 -5.73
N HIS A 20 -24.79 -14.41 -5.75
CA HIS A 20 -24.61 -15.85 -5.56
C HIS A 20 -23.46 -16.13 -4.59
N LYS A 21 -23.73 -16.99 -3.61
CA LYS A 21 -22.74 -17.42 -2.61
C LYS A 21 -21.47 -18.02 -3.26
N ALA A 22 -21.59 -18.67 -4.40
CA ALA A 22 -20.47 -19.24 -5.13
C ALA A 22 -19.43 -18.20 -5.60
N LEU A 23 -19.80 -16.90 -5.67
CA LEU A 23 -18.91 -15.81 -6.06
C LEU A 23 -18.24 -15.14 -4.86
N THR A 24 -18.58 -15.55 -3.63
CA THR A 24 -18.03 -14.95 -2.41
C THR A 24 -16.62 -15.44 -2.11
N ASN A 25 -15.87 -14.64 -1.38
CA ASN A 25 -14.57 -14.97 -0.81
C ASN A 25 -14.61 -14.74 0.73
N PRO A 26 -13.57 -15.11 1.48
CA PRO A 26 -13.58 -14.94 2.95
C PRO A 26 -13.74 -13.50 3.45
N ALA A 27 -13.51 -12.51 2.59
CA ALA A 27 -13.70 -11.09 2.91
C ALA A 27 -15.07 -10.54 2.46
N SER A 28 -15.91 -11.34 1.81
CA SER A 28 -17.26 -10.93 1.40
C SER A 28 -18.15 -10.73 2.62
N ASN A 29 -18.88 -9.62 2.63
CA ASN A 29 -19.78 -9.26 3.71
C ASN A 29 -21.23 -9.56 3.26
N GLN A 30 -21.94 -10.41 4.00
CA GLN A 30 -23.37 -10.64 3.74
C GLN A 30 -24.17 -9.46 4.26
N VAL A 31 -24.93 -8.80 3.40
CA VAL A 31 -25.75 -7.61 3.72
C VAL A 31 -27.23 -7.96 3.78
N GLU A 32 -27.68 -8.91 2.97
CA GLU A 32 -29.04 -9.44 2.95
C GLU A 32 -29.01 -10.93 2.61
N GLU A 33 -30.17 -11.58 2.68
CA GLU A 33 -30.32 -12.96 2.22
C GLU A 33 -29.96 -13.04 0.74
N ASN A 34 -28.99 -13.91 0.40
CA ASN A 34 -28.44 -14.09 -0.95
C ASN A 34 -27.77 -12.85 -1.60
N ILE A 35 -27.44 -11.82 -0.81
CA ILE A 35 -26.69 -10.66 -1.28
C ILE A 35 -25.43 -10.46 -0.44
N TRP A 36 -24.28 -10.45 -1.10
CA TRP A 36 -22.97 -10.17 -0.50
C TRP A 36 -22.35 -8.95 -1.16
N VAL A 37 -21.50 -8.27 -0.43
CA VAL A 37 -20.74 -7.11 -0.92
C VAL A 37 -19.28 -7.28 -0.63
N ASN A 38 -18.45 -7.10 -1.66
CA ASN A 38 -17.01 -6.93 -1.54
C ASN A 38 -16.68 -5.45 -1.52
N PHE A 39 -16.16 -4.95 -0.41
CA PHE A 39 -15.67 -3.58 -0.30
C PHE A 39 -14.18 -3.50 -0.59
N TYR A 40 -13.75 -2.47 -1.31
CA TYR A 40 -12.36 -2.25 -1.67
C TYR A 40 -11.95 -0.81 -1.34
N ASN A 41 -10.68 -0.66 -0.99
CA ASN A 41 -9.99 0.62 -1.07
C ASN A 41 -9.25 0.64 -2.42
N SER A 42 -9.59 1.56 -3.29
CA SER A 42 -9.18 1.50 -4.70
C SER A 42 -8.48 2.76 -5.18
N GLY A 43 -7.60 2.59 -6.14
CA GLY A 43 -7.11 3.65 -7.01
C GLY A 43 -7.81 3.58 -8.35
N LEU A 44 -8.29 4.72 -8.85
CA LEU A 44 -8.84 4.85 -10.19
C LEU A 44 -7.97 5.77 -11.03
N TYR A 45 -7.68 5.35 -12.25
CA TYR A 45 -6.98 6.16 -13.23
C TYR A 45 -7.91 6.49 -14.39
N ILE A 46 -8.14 7.78 -14.60
CA ILE A 46 -9.06 8.32 -15.59
C ILE A 46 -8.25 9.17 -16.57
N SER A 47 -8.23 8.77 -17.82
CA SER A 47 -7.61 9.51 -18.91
C SER A 47 -8.62 9.72 -20.04
N ASN A 48 -8.49 10.83 -20.77
CA ASN A 48 -9.42 11.13 -21.85
C ASN A 48 -9.34 10.08 -22.96
N ASN A 49 -10.50 9.59 -23.40
CA ASN A 49 -10.65 8.59 -24.47
C ASN A 49 -9.93 7.23 -24.21
N ALA A 50 -9.65 6.90 -22.95
CA ALA A 50 -9.12 5.62 -22.55
C ALA A 50 -10.07 4.91 -21.56
N PRO A 51 -10.09 3.57 -21.50
CA PRO A 51 -10.84 2.83 -20.50
C PRO A 51 -10.42 3.22 -19.10
N LEU A 52 -11.39 3.24 -18.17
CA LEU A 52 -11.12 3.39 -16.75
C LEU A 52 -10.23 2.25 -16.27
N GLN A 53 -9.11 2.57 -15.62
CA GLN A 53 -8.26 1.57 -14.97
C GLN A 53 -8.49 1.61 -13.46
N LYS A 54 -8.65 0.44 -12.84
CA LYS A 54 -8.88 0.26 -11.40
C LYS A 54 -7.81 -0.64 -10.81
N TYR A 55 -7.33 -0.26 -9.64
CA TYR A 55 -6.46 -1.04 -8.78
C TYR A 55 -7.08 -1.15 -7.40
N ASN A 56 -7.20 -2.35 -6.83
CA ASN A 56 -7.68 -2.56 -5.47
C ASN A 56 -6.51 -2.81 -4.52
N LYS A 57 -6.49 -2.10 -3.41
CA LYS A 57 -5.46 -2.20 -2.37
C LYS A 57 -5.23 -3.66 -1.96
N SER A 58 -3.96 -4.08 -1.92
CA SER A 58 -3.58 -5.45 -1.58
C SER A 58 -3.13 -5.61 -0.13
N LYS A 59 -2.53 -4.58 0.49
CA LYS A 59 -2.03 -4.61 1.86
C LYS A 59 -2.87 -3.74 2.77
N LEU A 60 -3.78 -4.39 3.47
CA LEU A 60 -4.68 -3.73 4.42
C LEU A 60 -3.98 -3.41 5.73
N VAL A 61 -4.47 -2.39 6.42
CA VAL A 61 -4.04 -2.06 7.79
C VAL A 61 -4.71 -3.04 8.75
N VAL A 62 -3.89 -3.83 9.45
CA VAL A 62 -4.38 -4.79 10.43
C VAL A 62 -5.07 -4.07 11.60
N GLY A 63 -6.23 -4.55 11.99
CA GLY A 63 -7.05 -3.97 13.06
C GLY A 63 -7.96 -2.82 12.63
N VAL A 64 -7.71 -2.20 11.48
CA VAL A 64 -8.51 -1.08 10.95
C VAL A 64 -9.31 -1.50 9.71
N GLU A 65 -8.65 -2.07 8.71
CA GLU A 65 -9.26 -2.49 7.44
C GLU A 65 -9.49 -4.01 7.38
N ASN A 66 -8.81 -4.76 8.23
CA ASN A 66 -8.94 -6.21 8.31
C ASN A 66 -8.73 -6.67 9.75
N LEU A 67 -9.63 -7.50 10.24
CA LEU A 67 -9.49 -8.20 11.52
C LEU A 67 -8.99 -9.62 11.26
N PRO A 68 -7.70 -9.92 11.55
CA PRO A 68 -7.19 -11.28 11.42
C PRO A 68 -7.94 -12.20 12.39
N TYR A 69 -8.19 -13.45 11.98
CA TYR A 69 -8.96 -14.41 12.76
C TYR A 69 -10.32 -13.89 13.23
N LYS A 70 -11.04 -13.21 12.34
CA LYS A 70 -12.35 -12.57 12.60
C LYS A 70 -13.28 -13.41 13.50
N PRO A 71 -13.50 -14.73 13.28
CA PRO A 71 -14.40 -15.53 14.12
C PRO A 71 -13.99 -15.59 15.60
N PHE A 72 -12.69 -15.45 15.90
CA PHE A 72 -12.15 -15.49 17.25
C PHE A 72 -12.14 -14.10 17.91
N PHE A 73 -11.73 -13.08 17.19
CA PHE A 73 -11.54 -11.75 17.75
C PHE A 73 -12.78 -10.85 17.68
N GLU A 74 -13.68 -11.07 16.75
CA GLU A 74 -14.91 -10.25 16.60
C GLU A 74 -15.76 -10.20 17.87
N PRO A 75 -16.03 -11.33 18.58
CA PRO A 75 -16.82 -11.28 19.82
C PRO A 75 -16.14 -10.48 20.94
N ILE A 76 -14.80 -10.45 20.96
CA ILE A 76 -14.00 -9.81 22.01
C ILE A 76 -13.80 -8.32 21.73
N LEU A 77 -13.58 -7.95 20.46
CA LEU A 77 -13.14 -6.61 20.04
C LEU A 77 -14.27 -5.77 19.44
N LYS A 78 -15.48 -6.29 19.30
CA LYS A 78 -16.60 -5.62 18.63
C LYS A 78 -16.83 -4.20 19.14
N ASN A 79 -16.72 -3.97 20.44
CA ASN A 79 -16.94 -2.66 21.07
C ASN A 79 -15.73 -1.72 20.90
N TYR A 80 -14.51 -2.25 20.76
CA TYR A 80 -13.28 -1.46 20.58
C TYR A 80 -13.05 -1.05 19.13
N MET A 81 -13.51 -1.85 18.16
CA MET A 81 -13.37 -1.53 16.73
C MET A 81 -14.21 -0.32 16.30
N ILE A 82 -15.33 -0.06 16.98
CA ILE A 82 -16.20 1.10 16.69
C ILE A 82 -15.48 2.41 17.04
N ASP A 83 -14.71 2.44 18.11
CA ASP A 83 -13.99 3.63 18.57
C ASP A 83 -12.76 4.00 17.69
N LEU A 84 -12.20 3.03 16.96
CA LEU A 84 -11.06 3.26 16.07
C LEU A 84 -11.46 3.77 14.67
N GLY A 85 -12.74 4.06 14.44
CA GLY A 85 -13.25 4.56 13.14
C GLY A 85 -13.11 3.54 12.00
N GLY A 86 -12.83 2.27 12.33
CA GLY A 86 -12.80 1.18 11.37
C GLY A 86 -14.22 0.82 10.93
N THR A 87 -14.42 0.60 9.64
CA THR A 87 -15.66 0.01 9.12
C THR A 87 -15.76 -1.43 9.62
N MET A 88 -16.91 -1.86 10.12
CA MET A 88 -17.14 -3.26 10.54
C MET A 88 -17.05 -4.26 9.38
N SER A 89 -16.87 -3.79 8.16
CA SER A 89 -16.74 -4.60 6.95
C SER A 89 -15.28 -4.89 6.65
N THR A 90 -14.97 -6.17 6.48
CA THR A 90 -13.66 -6.59 5.96
C THR A 90 -13.50 -6.11 4.52
N LYS A 91 -12.41 -5.40 4.22
CA LYS A 91 -12.08 -5.02 2.84
C LYS A 91 -11.55 -6.22 2.07
N THR A 92 -11.95 -6.32 0.82
CA THR A 92 -11.40 -7.30 -0.13
C THR A 92 -10.14 -6.73 -0.78
N THR A 93 -9.22 -7.60 -1.16
CA THR A 93 -7.92 -7.22 -1.75
C THR A 93 -7.75 -7.84 -3.13
N GLN A 94 -6.82 -7.28 -3.94
CA GLN A 94 -6.29 -7.98 -5.11
C GLN A 94 -4.88 -8.52 -4.84
N GLN A 95 -4.46 -9.54 -5.59
CA GLN A 95 -3.14 -10.16 -5.42
C GLN A 95 -2.05 -9.46 -6.24
N GLU A 96 -2.40 -8.94 -7.40
CA GLU A 96 -1.46 -8.41 -8.36
C GLU A 96 -1.13 -6.93 -8.11
N ARG A 97 0.14 -6.54 -8.32
CA ARG A 97 0.60 -5.16 -8.32
C ARG A 97 0.43 -4.57 -9.71
N SER A 98 -0.83 -4.34 -10.11
CA SER A 98 -1.13 -3.74 -11.40
C SER A 98 -0.56 -2.33 -11.47
N VAL A 99 -0.14 -1.91 -12.66
CA VAL A 99 0.26 -0.53 -12.95
C VAL A 99 -0.75 0.08 -13.90
N PHE A 100 -0.99 1.37 -13.77
CA PHE A 100 -1.78 2.11 -14.74
C PHE A 100 -0.90 2.52 -15.90
N THR A 101 -1.46 2.51 -17.10
CA THR A 101 -0.76 2.96 -18.31
C THR A 101 -1.46 4.17 -18.88
N ASP A 102 -0.76 5.30 -18.97
CA ASP A 102 -1.27 6.49 -19.63
C ASP A 102 -1.20 6.33 -21.15
N LYS A 103 -1.86 7.23 -21.87
CA LYS A 103 -1.96 7.23 -23.35
C LYS A 103 -0.62 7.36 -24.06
N ASP A 104 0.39 7.92 -23.41
CA ASP A 104 1.77 8.05 -23.94
C ASP A 104 2.64 6.83 -23.57
N GLY A 105 2.07 5.81 -22.94
CA GLY A 105 2.77 4.60 -22.49
C GLY A 105 3.42 4.71 -21.12
N THR A 106 3.35 5.87 -20.44
CA THR A 106 3.87 6.03 -19.07
C THR A 106 3.16 5.09 -18.11
N LYS A 107 3.92 4.32 -17.33
CA LYS A 107 3.40 3.36 -16.36
C LYS A 107 3.49 3.90 -14.95
N ILE A 108 2.37 3.93 -14.26
CA ILE A 108 2.18 4.56 -12.95
C ILE A 108 1.86 3.48 -11.92
N ALA A 109 2.63 3.39 -10.84
CA ALA A 109 2.32 2.50 -9.71
C ALA A 109 1.32 3.16 -8.77
N PRO A 110 0.09 2.64 -8.63
CA PRO A 110 -0.91 3.16 -7.70
C PRO A 110 -0.69 2.57 -6.30
N VAL A 111 0.18 3.18 -5.51
CA VAL A 111 0.48 2.70 -4.15
C VAL A 111 -0.50 3.32 -3.17
N ILE A 112 -1.31 2.51 -2.49
CA ILE A 112 -2.33 3.00 -1.58
C ILE A 112 -1.85 2.92 -0.13
N CYS A 113 -1.60 4.10 0.48
CA CYS A 113 -1.38 4.30 1.91
C CYS A 113 -0.33 3.32 2.49
N TYR A 114 -0.77 2.42 3.36
CA TYR A 114 0.06 1.46 4.09
C TYR A 114 0.85 0.49 3.21
N GLU A 115 0.49 0.31 1.94
CA GLU A 115 1.28 -0.48 0.99
C GLU A 115 2.71 0.03 0.85
N SER A 116 2.92 1.35 0.98
CA SER A 116 4.24 1.99 0.91
C SER A 116 5.17 1.60 2.08
N VAL A 117 4.63 1.02 3.15
CA VAL A 117 5.42 0.52 4.30
C VAL A 117 6.22 -0.73 3.90
N TYR A 118 5.67 -1.57 3.02
CA TYR A 118 6.25 -2.85 2.64
C TYR A 118 7.22 -2.72 1.46
N GLY A 119 8.55 -2.66 1.74
CA GLY A 119 9.57 -2.48 0.70
C GLY A 119 9.50 -3.54 -0.40
N GLU A 120 9.59 -4.81 -0.02
CA GLU A 120 9.54 -5.91 -0.99
C GLU A 120 8.22 -5.96 -1.78
N TYR A 121 7.10 -5.57 -1.16
CA TYR A 121 5.83 -5.48 -1.86
C TYR A 121 5.88 -4.43 -2.99
N VAL A 122 6.44 -3.25 -2.71
CA VAL A 122 6.54 -2.15 -3.68
C VAL A 122 7.46 -2.50 -4.85
N THR A 123 8.44 -3.39 -4.67
CA THR A 123 9.29 -3.85 -5.79
C THR A 123 8.47 -4.50 -6.92
N GLY A 124 7.30 -5.08 -6.60
CA GLY A 124 6.42 -5.68 -7.60
C GLY A 124 5.94 -4.69 -8.66
N TYR A 125 5.68 -3.43 -8.29
CA TYR A 125 5.35 -2.40 -9.27
C TYR A 125 6.52 -2.07 -10.19
N ALA A 126 7.75 -2.03 -9.64
CA ALA A 126 8.94 -1.80 -10.44
C ALA A 126 9.21 -2.98 -11.41
N LYS A 127 8.98 -4.23 -10.98
CA LYS A 127 9.03 -5.43 -11.84
C LYS A 127 7.99 -5.37 -12.96
N ASN A 128 6.81 -4.80 -12.68
CA ASN A 128 5.76 -4.54 -13.67
C ASN A 128 6.02 -3.27 -14.50
N LYS A 129 7.27 -2.77 -14.47
CA LYS A 129 7.77 -1.66 -15.28
C LYS A 129 7.11 -0.32 -15.00
N ALA A 130 6.68 -0.07 -13.77
CA ALA A 130 6.28 1.28 -13.36
C ALA A 130 7.42 2.27 -13.60
N ASP A 131 7.11 3.44 -14.12
CA ASP A 131 8.06 4.52 -14.36
C ASP A 131 8.28 5.37 -13.11
N PHE A 132 7.23 5.58 -12.32
CA PHE A 132 7.25 6.26 -11.03
C PHE A 132 6.16 5.70 -10.10
N LEU A 133 6.23 6.07 -8.82
CA LEU A 133 5.25 5.67 -7.80
C LEU A 133 4.31 6.85 -7.50
N ALA A 134 3.01 6.61 -7.57
CA ALA A 134 1.99 7.55 -7.12
C ALA A 134 1.38 7.03 -5.81
N ILE A 135 1.72 7.67 -4.68
CA ILE A 135 1.22 7.28 -3.37
C ILE A 135 -0.02 8.10 -3.04
N MET A 136 -1.12 7.42 -2.81
CA MET A 136 -2.38 8.02 -2.34
C MET A 136 -2.61 7.60 -0.89
N THR A 137 -2.79 8.54 0.03
CA THR A 137 -2.92 8.21 1.45
C THR A 137 -3.86 9.15 2.19
N ASN A 138 -4.34 8.67 3.34
CA ASN A 138 -4.96 9.47 4.37
C ASN A 138 -4.27 9.13 5.71
N ASP A 139 -3.46 10.04 6.21
CA ASP A 139 -2.67 9.85 7.43
C ASP A 139 -3.41 10.35 8.69
N ALA A 140 -4.72 10.63 8.60
CA ALA A 140 -5.54 11.13 9.71
C ALA A 140 -5.52 10.19 10.93
N TRP A 141 -5.32 8.88 10.72
CA TRP A 141 -5.24 7.87 11.79
C TRP A 141 -4.17 8.16 12.84
N TRP A 142 -3.09 8.85 12.46
CA TRP A 142 -1.99 9.19 13.35
C TRP A 142 -2.11 10.57 13.97
N ASN A 143 -3.12 11.37 13.57
CA ASN A 143 -3.20 12.78 13.95
C ASN A 143 -1.85 13.50 13.74
N GLU A 144 -1.59 14.59 14.44
CA GLU A 144 -0.32 15.32 14.37
C GLU A 144 0.76 14.68 15.27
N THR A 145 0.96 13.35 15.13
CA THR A 145 1.98 12.59 15.85
C THR A 145 3.16 12.25 14.94
N GLN A 146 4.14 11.52 15.47
CA GLN A 146 5.29 11.04 14.66
C GLN A 146 4.90 10.04 13.57
N GLY A 147 3.69 9.42 13.63
CA GLY A 147 3.27 8.38 12.71
C GLY A 147 3.24 8.84 11.24
N HIS A 148 2.69 10.02 10.96
CA HIS A 148 2.65 10.55 9.60
C HIS A 148 4.03 10.94 9.06
N LEU A 149 4.96 11.38 9.93
CA LEU A 149 6.35 11.67 9.56
C LEU A 149 7.11 10.37 9.24
N GLN A 150 6.91 9.32 10.04
CA GLN A 150 7.50 8.01 9.79
C GLN A 150 6.96 7.42 8.48
N HIS A 151 5.66 7.54 8.22
CA HIS A 151 5.07 7.07 6.97
C HIS A 151 5.65 7.80 5.73
N LEU A 152 5.86 9.11 5.82
CA LEU A 152 6.57 9.88 4.79
C LEU A 152 8.03 9.41 4.63
N SER A 153 8.72 9.13 5.75
CA SER A 153 10.10 8.64 5.73
C SER A 153 10.22 7.26 5.07
N LEU A 154 9.23 6.37 5.30
CA LEU A 154 9.16 5.08 4.61
C LEU A 154 8.95 5.25 3.10
N ALA A 155 8.15 6.22 2.66
CA ALA A 155 8.02 6.53 1.23
C ALA A 155 9.38 6.93 0.62
N ARG A 156 10.22 7.68 1.34
CA ARG A 156 11.59 8.01 0.88
C ARG A 156 12.44 6.76 0.67
N LEU A 157 12.33 5.76 1.55
CA LEU A 157 13.03 4.48 1.37
C LEU A 157 12.55 3.77 0.10
N ARG A 158 11.25 3.81 -0.20
CA ARG A 158 10.71 3.23 -1.46
C ARG A 158 11.34 3.88 -2.70
N ALA A 159 11.52 5.20 -2.69
CA ALA A 159 12.20 5.90 -3.79
C ALA A 159 13.64 5.42 -3.96
N ILE A 160 14.39 5.24 -2.86
CA ILE A 160 15.78 4.76 -2.88
C ILE A 160 15.85 3.32 -3.37
N GLU A 161 15.04 2.44 -2.83
CA GLU A 161 15.02 1.00 -3.11
C GLU A 161 14.65 0.69 -4.57
N THR A 162 13.68 1.43 -5.11
CA THR A 162 13.18 1.20 -6.46
C THR A 162 13.81 2.10 -7.52
N ARG A 163 14.54 3.15 -7.11
CA ARG A 163 15.04 4.23 -7.99
C ARG A 163 13.91 4.84 -8.83
N LYS A 164 12.75 5.05 -8.20
CA LYS A 164 11.59 5.71 -8.80
C LYS A 164 11.33 7.03 -8.08
N ASP A 165 10.99 8.07 -8.83
CA ASP A 165 10.41 9.26 -8.25
C ASP A 165 9.04 8.94 -7.65
N ILE A 166 8.63 9.72 -6.67
CA ILE A 166 7.33 9.57 -6.00
C ILE A 166 6.55 10.87 -6.06
N ALA A 167 5.31 10.79 -6.55
CA ALA A 167 4.28 11.77 -6.33
C ALA A 167 3.36 11.28 -5.21
N ARG A 168 3.45 11.91 -4.03
CA ARG A 168 2.63 11.56 -2.86
C ARG A 168 1.53 12.57 -2.67
N SER A 169 0.28 12.12 -2.66
CA SER A 169 -0.92 12.90 -2.33
C SER A 169 -1.52 12.40 -1.04
N ALA A 170 -1.66 13.27 -0.05
CA ALA A 170 -2.27 12.96 1.24
C ALA A 170 -3.53 13.80 1.43
N ASN A 171 -4.68 13.14 1.67
CA ASN A 171 -5.92 13.84 2.03
C ASN A 171 -5.76 14.57 3.37
N THR A 172 -5.31 13.85 4.40
CA THR A 172 -4.76 14.39 5.65
C THR A 172 -3.33 13.87 5.77
N GLY A 173 -2.37 14.72 6.08
CA GLY A 173 -0.96 14.34 6.12
C GLY A 173 -0.10 15.29 5.29
N ILE A 174 1.03 14.80 4.82
CA ILE A 174 2.00 15.58 4.05
C ILE A 174 2.04 15.08 2.61
N SER A 175 1.60 15.91 1.66
CA SER A 175 1.83 15.69 0.23
C SER A 175 3.27 16.07 -0.12
N ALA A 176 3.91 15.33 -1.03
CA ALA A 176 5.30 15.57 -1.37
C ALA A 176 5.68 15.02 -2.76
N PHE A 177 6.68 15.64 -3.37
CA PHE A 177 7.49 15.04 -4.43
C PHE A 177 8.81 14.57 -3.85
N ILE A 178 9.20 13.33 -4.18
CA ILE A 178 10.41 12.68 -3.67
C ILE A 178 11.18 12.15 -4.89
N ASN A 179 12.46 12.48 -4.99
CA ASN A 179 13.28 12.01 -6.09
C ASN A 179 13.83 10.59 -5.84
N GLN A 180 14.48 9.99 -6.84
CA GLN A 180 15.06 8.63 -6.81
C GLN A 180 16.14 8.42 -5.74
N LYS A 181 16.66 9.50 -5.14
CA LYS A 181 17.60 9.45 -4.02
C LYS A 181 16.91 9.51 -2.65
N GLY A 182 15.55 9.61 -2.63
CA GLY A 182 14.79 9.77 -1.41
C GLY A 182 14.81 11.19 -0.84
N GLU A 183 15.24 12.17 -1.61
CA GLU A 183 15.21 13.58 -1.23
C GLU A 183 13.82 14.16 -1.51
N ILE A 184 13.24 14.83 -0.52
CA ILE A 184 11.97 15.54 -0.68
C ILE A 184 12.27 16.86 -1.40
N THR A 185 11.81 16.97 -2.64
CA THR A 185 12.02 18.17 -3.46
C THR A 185 10.97 19.25 -3.17
N GLN A 186 9.75 18.83 -2.81
CA GLN A 186 8.66 19.71 -2.39
C GLN A 186 7.77 18.97 -1.40
N LYS A 187 7.20 19.69 -0.44
CA LYS A 187 6.20 19.15 0.50
C LYS A 187 5.23 20.21 1.00
N THR A 188 4.03 19.78 1.41
CA THR A 188 3.08 20.60 2.18
C THR A 188 3.42 20.53 3.66
N LYS A 189 2.75 21.38 4.46
CA LYS A 189 2.65 21.17 5.91
C LYS A 189 1.55 20.15 6.19
N TYR A 190 1.58 19.54 7.38
CA TYR A 190 0.47 18.70 7.85
C TYR A 190 -0.81 19.52 7.94
N ASN A 191 -1.92 18.92 7.57
CA ASN A 191 -3.27 19.51 7.61
C ASN A 191 -3.43 20.86 6.85
N GLN A 192 -2.59 21.11 5.85
CA GLN A 192 -2.66 22.30 5.02
C GLN A 192 -3.47 22.00 3.73
N LYS A 193 -4.61 22.66 3.54
CA LYS A 193 -5.37 22.60 2.28
C LYS A 193 -4.63 23.40 1.19
N THR A 194 -3.91 22.67 0.35
CA THR A 194 -3.09 23.26 -0.73
C THR A 194 -2.86 22.27 -1.85
N SER A 195 -2.24 22.71 -2.93
CA SER A 195 -1.78 21.88 -4.03
C SER A 195 -0.29 22.06 -4.27
N LEU A 196 0.36 21.04 -4.79
CA LEU A 196 1.74 21.08 -5.25
C LEU A 196 1.77 20.85 -6.76
N ILE A 197 2.67 21.56 -7.44
CA ILE A 197 2.99 21.33 -8.86
C ILE A 197 4.44 20.91 -8.92
N GLY A 198 4.70 19.76 -9.52
CA GLY A 198 6.06 19.20 -9.63
C GLY A 198 6.23 18.34 -10.86
N LYS A 199 7.45 17.90 -11.07
CA LYS A 199 7.84 16.97 -12.14
C LYS A 199 8.36 15.68 -11.51
N VAL A 200 8.09 14.54 -12.14
CA VAL A 200 8.66 13.23 -11.81
C VAL A 200 9.51 12.77 -12.98
N SER A 201 10.66 12.18 -12.68
CA SER A 201 11.52 11.56 -13.67
C SER A 201 11.08 10.12 -13.88
N LEU A 202 10.90 9.73 -15.12
CA LEU A 202 10.52 8.37 -15.49
C LEU A 202 11.78 7.48 -15.51
N ASN A 203 11.68 6.29 -14.89
CA ASN A 203 12.80 5.36 -14.85
C ASN A 203 12.31 3.91 -14.79
N GLN A 204 12.68 3.10 -15.77
CA GLN A 204 12.33 1.67 -15.84
C GLN A 204 13.44 0.74 -15.37
N LYS A 205 14.62 1.27 -15.01
CA LYS A 205 15.73 0.43 -14.51
C LYS A 205 15.35 -0.22 -13.20
N GLU A 206 15.71 -1.48 -13.06
CA GLU A 206 15.54 -2.26 -11.83
C GLU A 206 16.81 -2.19 -11.00
N THR A 207 16.64 -1.98 -9.70
CA THR A 207 17.72 -2.04 -8.73
C THR A 207 18.02 -3.47 -8.32
N PHE A 208 19.15 -3.71 -7.68
CA PHE A 208 19.48 -5.00 -7.09
C PHE A 208 18.41 -5.42 -6.06
N TYR A 209 17.92 -4.48 -5.24
CA TYR A 209 16.83 -4.74 -4.29
C TYR A 209 15.52 -5.13 -4.99
N VAL A 210 15.16 -4.48 -6.09
CA VAL A 210 13.98 -4.85 -6.89
C VAL A 210 14.09 -6.29 -7.39
N GLN A 211 15.25 -6.70 -7.87
CA GLN A 211 15.47 -8.05 -8.41
C GLN A 211 15.45 -9.13 -7.34
N HIS A 212 16.12 -8.90 -6.21
CA HIS A 212 16.39 -9.92 -5.18
C HIS A 212 15.51 -9.79 -3.93
N GLY A 213 14.77 -8.69 -3.76
CA GLY A 213 13.95 -8.42 -2.58
C GLY A 213 14.81 -8.19 -1.33
N ASP A 214 14.26 -8.51 -0.16
CA ASP A 214 14.93 -8.33 1.13
C ASP A 214 15.93 -9.47 1.42
N TYR A 215 16.97 -9.53 0.61
CA TYR A 215 18.01 -10.56 0.72
C TYR A 215 18.81 -10.46 2.02
N ILE A 216 18.98 -9.25 2.56
CA ILE A 216 19.72 -9.04 3.82
C ILE A 216 18.99 -9.71 4.98
N ALA A 217 17.68 -9.48 5.09
CA ALA A 217 16.86 -10.11 6.13
C ALA A 217 16.83 -11.64 5.98
N ARG A 218 16.78 -12.16 4.76
CA ARG A 218 16.80 -13.61 4.49
C ARG A 218 18.13 -14.23 4.91
N ILE A 219 19.26 -13.58 4.60
CA ILE A 219 20.59 -14.03 5.03
C ILE A 219 20.69 -13.96 6.56
N ALA A 220 20.27 -12.85 7.17
CA ALA A 220 20.31 -12.69 8.63
C ALA A 220 19.45 -13.75 9.33
N LEU A 221 18.27 -14.05 8.82
CA LEU A 221 17.39 -15.10 9.36
C LEU A 221 18.04 -16.49 9.26
N PHE A 222 18.65 -16.81 8.11
CA PHE A 222 19.39 -18.06 7.92
C PHE A 222 20.54 -18.19 8.92
N LEU A 223 21.37 -17.16 9.07
CA LEU A 223 22.48 -17.15 10.02
C LEU A 223 21.99 -17.27 11.46
N ALA A 224 20.89 -16.59 11.84
CA ALA A 224 20.27 -16.71 13.14
C ALA A 224 19.81 -18.16 13.42
N ALA A 225 19.19 -18.81 12.45
CA ALA A 225 18.78 -20.21 12.57
C ALA A 225 19.98 -21.15 12.78
N VAL A 226 21.06 -20.96 12.01
CA VAL A 226 22.30 -21.74 12.16
C VAL A 226 22.91 -21.52 13.54
N LEU A 227 23.00 -20.29 14.02
CA LEU A 227 23.53 -19.97 15.35
C LEU A 227 22.68 -20.57 16.47
N LEU A 228 21.37 -20.57 16.33
CA LEU A 228 20.48 -21.26 17.28
C LEU A 228 20.74 -22.76 17.32
N LEU A 229 20.84 -23.43 16.18
CA LEU A 229 21.16 -24.85 16.11
C LEU A 229 22.51 -25.17 16.78
N VAL A 230 23.54 -24.37 16.52
CA VAL A 230 24.85 -24.52 17.18
C VAL A 230 24.74 -24.30 18.67
N ALA A 231 23.96 -23.34 19.15
CA ALA A 231 23.76 -23.10 20.58
C ALA A 231 23.05 -24.28 21.27
N PHE A 232 22.05 -24.88 20.61
CA PHE A 232 21.36 -26.06 21.15
C PHE A 232 22.27 -27.30 21.18
N THR A 233 23.07 -27.52 20.15
CA THR A 233 23.97 -28.70 20.11
C THR A 233 25.16 -28.58 21.03
N LYS A 234 25.63 -27.37 21.34
CA LYS A 234 26.75 -27.11 22.26
C LYS A 234 26.35 -26.96 23.73
N ARG A 235 25.06 -27.04 24.09
CA ARG A 235 24.63 -27.04 25.50
C ARG A 235 25.27 -28.27 26.18
N LYS A 236 26.31 -28.02 26.97
CA LYS A 236 26.79 -29.03 27.93
C LYS A 236 25.64 -29.36 28.88
N PRO A 237 25.38 -30.66 29.21
CA PRO A 237 24.43 -30.98 30.25
C PRO A 237 24.90 -30.30 31.54
N ILE A 238 24.00 -29.57 32.20
CA ILE A 238 24.22 -29.08 33.55
C ILE A 238 24.22 -30.37 34.41
N ILE A 239 25.41 -30.89 34.69
CA ILE A 239 25.59 -31.96 35.68
C ILE A 239 25.43 -31.24 37.01
N GLY A 240 24.27 -31.46 37.67
CA GLY A 240 24.02 -31.13 39.06
C GLY A 240 24.66 -32.16 39.95
#